data_5126a666ebaaddc13d45aac6b1fe2462
#
_entry.id   5126a666ebaaddc13d45aac6b1fe2462
#
_cell.length_a   1.000
_cell.length_b   1.000
_cell.length_c   1.000
_cell.angle_alpha   90.00
_cell.angle_beta   90.00
_cell.angle_gamma   90.00
#
_symmetry.space_group_name_H-M   'P 1'
#
loop_
_entity.id
_entity.type
_entity.pdbx_description
1 polymer ?
#
loop_
_entity_poly.entity_id
_entity_poly.type
_entity_poly.pdbx_seq_one_letter_code
_entity_poly.pdbx_strand_id
1 'polypeptide(L)' 'MTTFSLADAKAHLSKLVAQVSGQHERVYVTVHGKPSAVLLATADLESLEETIEILADA' A
#
# COMPACT_ATOMS: atom_id res chain seq x y z
N MET A 1 2.09 10.89 0.22
CA MET A 1 1.27 9.71 0.49
C MET A 1 -0.18 10.01 0.24
N THR A 2 -0.88 9.07 -0.36
CA THR A 2 -2.28 9.27 -0.74
C THR A 2 -3.17 8.52 0.26
N THR A 3 -4.25 9.14 0.66
CA THR A 3 -5.21 8.57 1.61
C THR A 3 -6.59 8.52 0.99
N PHE A 4 -7.25 7.37 1.09
CA PHE A 4 -8.61 7.17 0.60
C PHE A 4 -9.46 6.55 1.71
N SER A 5 -10.74 6.93 1.77
CA SER A 5 -11.67 6.20 2.61
C SER A 5 -11.92 4.81 1.99
N LEU A 6 -12.42 3.87 2.79
CA LEU A 6 -12.73 2.54 2.29
C LEU A 6 -13.74 2.59 1.13
N ALA A 7 -14.75 3.44 1.23
CA ALA A 7 -15.75 3.57 0.17
C ALA A 7 -15.11 4.06 -1.14
N ASP A 8 -14.24 5.06 -1.06
CA ASP A 8 -13.54 5.57 -2.24
C ASP A 8 -12.57 4.54 -2.81
N ALA A 9 -11.85 3.82 -1.94
CA ALA A 9 -10.94 2.79 -2.37
C ALA A 9 -11.67 1.66 -3.10
N LYS A 10 -12.83 1.25 -2.61
CA LYS A 10 -13.66 0.23 -3.28
C LYS A 10 -14.14 0.71 -4.64
N ALA A 11 -14.56 1.96 -4.73
CA ALA A 11 -15.07 2.52 -5.99
C ALA A 11 -13.98 2.65 -7.07
N HIS A 12 -12.73 2.79 -6.68
CA HIS A 12 -11.62 3.03 -7.61
C HIS A 12 -10.49 2.01 -7.47
N LEU A 13 -10.80 0.81 -7.01
CA LEU A 13 -9.78 -0.18 -6.65
C LEU A 13 -8.86 -0.54 -7.83
N SER A 14 -9.41 -0.79 -9.01
CA SER A 14 -8.58 -1.11 -10.19
C SER A 14 -7.61 0.01 -10.53
N LYS A 15 -8.07 1.25 -10.45
CA LYS A 15 -7.24 2.42 -10.71
C LYS A 15 -6.15 2.55 -9.65
N LEU A 16 -6.48 2.32 -8.39
CA LEU A 16 -5.53 2.40 -7.29
C LEU A 16 -4.47 1.32 -7.40
N VAL A 17 -4.85 0.11 -7.77
CA VAL A 17 -3.90 -0.99 -7.98
C VAL A 17 -2.91 -0.65 -9.09
N ALA A 18 -3.41 -0.11 -10.22
CA ALA A 18 -2.54 0.32 -11.30
C ALA A 18 -1.59 1.43 -10.87
N GLN A 19 -2.08 2.37 -10.08
CA GLN A 19 -1.29 3.50 -9.59
C GLN A 19 -0.16 3.03 -8.66
N VAL A 20 -0.46 2.20 -7.67
CA VAL A 20 0.58 1.73 -6.75
C VAL A 20 1.58 0.82 -7.45
N SER A 21 1.14 0.01 -8.41
CA SER A 21 2.04 -0.87 -9.17
C SER A 21 2.95 -0.10 -10.11
N GLY A 22 2.42 0.91 -10.79
CA GLY A 22 3.16 1.66 -11.79
C GLY A 22 4.06 2.75 -11.22
N GLN A 23 3.65 3.38 -10.12
CA GLN A 23 4.34 4.54 -9.56
C GLN A 23 5.02 4.26 -8.22
N HIS A 24 4.94 3.03 -7.72
CA HIS A 24 5.48 2.64 -6.41
C HIS A 24 4.95 3.52 -5.29
N GLU A 25 3.71 3.97 -5.42
CA GLU A 25 3.04 4.78 -4.41
C GLU A 25 2.39 3.89 -3.36
N ARG A 26 2.27 4.41 -2.15
CA ARG A 26 1.51 3.77 -1.09
C ARG A 26 0.20 4.52 -0.92
N VAL A 27 -0.90 3.77 -0.82
CA VAL A 27 -2.22 4.34 -0.61
C VAL A 27 -2.74 3.85 0.73
N TYR A 28 -3.01 4.76 1.64
CA TYR A 28 -3.59 4.44 2.93
C TYR A 28 -5.11 4.41 2.82
N VAL A 29 -5.70 3.34 3.34
CA VAL A 29 -7.16 3.17 3.35
C VAL A 29 -7.64 3.39 4.78
N THR A 30 -8.58 4.32 4.95
CA THR A 30 -9.13 4.64 6.26
C THR A 30 -10.53 4.06 6.42
N VAL A 31 -10.85 3.66 7.64
CA VAL A 31 -12.21 3.25 8.04
C VAL A 31 -12.62 4.14 9.20
N HIS A 32 -13.74 4.85 9.02
CA HIS A 32 -14.21 5.82 10.02
C HIS A 32 -13.12 6.84 10.38
N GLY A 33 -12.37 7.29 9.39
CA GLY A 33 -11.32 8.29 9.57
C GLY A 33 -10.02 7.77 10.15
N LYS A 34 -9.92 6.47 10.44
CA LYS A 34 -8.71 5.88 11.02
C LYS A 34 -7.97 5.05 9.98
N PRO A 35 -6.64 5.21 9.85
CA PRO A 35 -5.84 4.37 8.96
C PRO A 35 -5.97 2.91 9.37
N SER A 36 -6.43 2.07 8.46
CA SER A 36 -6.72 0.66 8.75
C SER A 36 -5.97 -0.31 7.86
N ALA A 37 -5.57 0.13 6.67
CA ALA A 37 -4.87 -0.73 5.71
C ALA A 37 -4.04 0.13 4.77
N VAL A 38 -3.15 -0.52 4.04
CA VAL A 38 -2.34 0.16 3.04
C VAL A 38 -2.28 -0.70 1.78
N LEU A 39 -2.38 -0.04 0.62
CA LEU A 39 -2.13 -0.67 -0.67
C LEU A 39 -0.74 -0.29 -1.12
N LEU A 40 0.05 -1.28 -1.51
CA LEU A 40 1.37 -1.04 -2.09
C LEU A 40 1.66 -2.13 -3.12
N ALA A 41 2.62 -1.86 -4.01
CA ALA A 41 2.99 -2.84 -5.03
C ALA A 41 3.60 -4.08 -4.38
N THR A 42 3.32 -5.26 -4.95
CA THR A 42 3.88 -6.52 -4.47
C THR A 42 5.42 -6.47 -4.44
N ALA A 43 6.03 -5.88 -5.47
CA ALA A 43 7.47 -5.73 -5.52
C ALA A 43 8.02 -4.89 -4.38
N ASP A 44 7.28 -3.85 -3.97
CA ASP A 44 7.69 -2.98 -2.86
C ASP A 44 7.60 -3.72 -1.54
N LEU A 45 6.58 -4.55 -1.37
CA LEU A 45 6.44 -5.37 -0.17
C LEU A 45 7.56 -6.40 -0.08
N GLU A 46 7.88 -7.08 -1.18
CA GLU A 46 8.97 -8.04 -1.22
C GLU A 46 10.31 -7.39 -0.89
N SER A 47 10.55 -6.21 -1.44
CA SER A 47 11.77 -5.46 -1.15
C SER A 47 11.88 -5.11 0.33
N LEU A 48 10.78 -4.69 0.94
CA LEU A 48 10.73 -4.38 2.36
C LEU A 48 10.99 -5.62 3.21
N GLU A 49 10.40 -6.76 2.87
CA GLU A 49 10.59 -8.01 3.58
C GLU A 49 12.05 -8.49 3.48
N GLU A 50 12.66 -8.40 2.31
CA GLU A 50 14.07 -8.73 2.11
C GLU A 50 14.98 -7.86 2.98
N THR A 51 14.69 -6.58 3.07
CA THR A 51 15.46 -5.66 3.91
C THR A 51 15.36 -6.05 5.38
N ILE A 52 14.17 -6.41 5.85
CA ILE A 52 13.96 -6.85 7.22
C ILE A 52 14.70 -8.16 7.48
N GLU A 53 14.67 -9.12 6.56
CA GLU A 53 15.39 -10.39 6.69
C GLU A 53 16.89 -10.17 6.82
N ILE A 54 17.46 -9.30 5.99
CA ILE A 54 18.89 -8.98 6.03
C ILE A 54 19.26 -8.40 7.39
N LEU A 55 18.46 -7.50 7.92
CA LEU A 55 18.69 -6.90 9.22
C LEU A 55 18.54 -7.89 10.36
N ALA A 56 17.61 -8.84 10.23
CA ALA A 56 17.40 -9.87 11.24
C ALA A 56 18.55 -10.89 11.28
N ASP A 57 19.17 -11.15 10.13
CA ASP A 57 20.30 -12.08 10.03
C ASP A 57 21.61 -11.50 10.50
N ALA A 58 21.67 -10.20 10.62
CA ALA A 58 22.85 -9.51 11.10
C ALA A 58 22.88 -9.50 12.63
#